data_85a59e1908fff6b2b8e561347c28744b
#
_entry.id   85a59e1908fff6b2b8e561347c28744b
#
_cell.length_a   1.000
_cell.length_b   1.000
_cell.length_c   1.000
_cell.angle_alpha   90.00
_cell.angle_beta   90.00
_cell.angle_gamma   90.00
#
_symmetry.space_group_name_H-M   'P 1'
#
loop_
_entity.id
_entity.type
_entity.pdbx_description
1 polymer ?
#
loop_
_entity_poly.entity_id
_entity_poly.type
_entity_poly.pdbx_seq_one_letter_code
_entity_poly.pdbx_strand_id
1 'polypeptide(L)'
;MPLVELVERIVMINLKDKIEKMPHSPRYMGRRISRIFGRMVLDSRGNPTIEVDCLTEDGTIGRAMVPSGASTGRHEAVELRDGGNRWGGKGVDNAVSNVNGPIADALVGLDASDQGVVDTAMMTIDSTPSKAKLGANAMLGASMACLRAAVGDGEIWQHISDGQTSIPVPLMNILNGGAHANSNVDVQEFMIVPHGFESYPESLRAGVEIYHSLRAVLRDAGLLGGVGDEGGFAPDLPCNEDGLRYVVDAIISAGYQPGNQVSIALDVASQEFLHDDGYHIDGKVMNGSDLGRLYSSWLDSYPIVSIEDPFGEDDWDSWTEFTLREGHRVQVVGDDLYVTNPDRLAKGIEKNASNAILIKLNQIGTVTETLVVIGMAKAAGFGTIISHRSGETADSIIADIAVGTNAGQIKTGAPARSDRTSKYNQLLRISEKCDSYSKLFQHR
;
A
#
# COMPACT_ATOMS: atom_id res chain seq x y z
N MET A 1 -13.91 7.27 29.09
CA MET A 1 -12.94 7.66 28.08
C MET A 1 -13.25 6.81 26.86
N PRO A 2 -13.55 7.36 25.72
CA PRO A 2 -13.79 6.57 24.51
C PRO A 2 -12.59 5.69 24.22
N LEU A 3 -12.80 4.50 23.64
CA LEU A 3 -11.74 3.54 23.32
C LEU A 3 -10.65 4.17 22.42
N VAL A 4 -11.07 5.09 21.54
CA VAL A 4 -10.20 5.89 20.66
C VAL A 4 -9.20 6.73 21.46
N GLU A 5 -9.67 7.49 22.45
CA GLU A 5 -8.82 8.33 23.31
C GLU A 5 -7.84 7.50 24.17
N LEU A 6 -8.25 6.27 24.54
CA LEU A 6 -7.40 5.33 25.25
C LEU A 6 -6.33 4.72 24.31
N VAL A 7 -6.72 4.36 23.08
CA VAL A 7 -5.82 3.80 22.07
C VAL A 7 -4.83 4.87 21.61
N GLU A 8 -5.27 6.09 21.32
CA GLU A 8 -4.39 7.22 20.99
C GLU A 8 -3.40 7.51 22.13
N ARG A 9 -3.85 7.56 23.37
CA ARG A 9 -2.96 7.75 24.54
C ARG A 9 -1.99 6.58 24.69
N ILE A 10 -2.45 5.32 24.56
CA ILE A 10 -1.59 4.14 24.68
C ILE A 10 -0.59 4.07 23.53
N VAL A 11 -1.01 4.37 22.30
CA VAL A 11 -0.14 4.40 21.13
C VAL A 11 0.84 5.57 21.20
N MET A 12 0.39 6.76 21.58
CA MET A 12 1.26 7.93 21.76
C MET A 12 2.19 7.80 22.96
N ILE A 13 1.73 7.19 24.06
CA ILE A 13 2.59 6.91 25.24
C ILE A 13 3.59 5.80 24.88
N ASN A 14 3.16 4.72 24.22
CA ASN A 14 4.06 3.65 23.77
C ASN A 14 5.02 4.13 22.68
N LEU A 15 4.59 5.03 21.79
CA LEU A 15 5.46 5.64 20.77
C LEU A 15 6.48 6.59 21.42
N LYS A 16 6.05 7.46 22.35
CA LYS A 16 6.97 8.28 23.15
C LYS A 16 7.95 7.43 23.96
N ASP A 17 7.46 6.44 24.69
CA ASP A 17 8.29 5.51 25.45
C ASP A 17 9.23 4.66 24.55
N LYS A 18 8.80 4.32 23.32
CA LYS A 18 9.64 3.61 22.35
C LYS A 18 10.65 4.54 21.69
N ILE A 19 10.27 5.78 21.36
CA ILE A 19 11.19 6.81 20.85
C ILE A 19 12.25 7.14 21.92
N GLU A 20 11.86 7.28 23.20
CA GLU A 20 12.79 7.52 24.31
C GLU A 20 13.63 6.30 24.70
N LYS A 21 13.15 5.07 24.40
CA LYS A 21 13.85 3.79 24.70
C LYS A 21 14.53 3.16 23.49
N MET A 22 14.45 3.76 22.28
CA MET A 22 15.32 3.33 21.19
C MET A 22 16.77 3.45 21.68
N PRO A 23 17.56 2.36 21.69
CA PRO A 23 18.95 2.47 22.10
C PRO A 23 19.59 3.51 21.20
N HIS A 24 20.07 4.61 21.80
CA HIS A 24 20.98 5.52 21.13
C HIS A 24 22.20 4.69 20.73
N SER A 25 22.10 4.04 19.57
CA SER A 25 23.25 3.31 19.03
C SER A 25 24.38 4.31 18.91
N PRO A 26 25.57 4.03 19.44
CA PRO A 26 26.72 4.94 19.35
C PRO A 26 27.12 5.28 17.91
N ARG A 27 26.46 4.68 16.91
CA ARG A 27 26.69 4.93 15.48
C ARG A 27 25.91 6.13 14.90
N TYR A 28 24.92 6.64 15.61
CA TYR A 28 24.12 7.79 15.14
C TYR A 28 24.35 8.99 16.09
N MET A 29 25.51 9.62 15.98
CA MET A 29 25.65 11.02 16.44
C MET A 29 24.69 11.86 15.59
N GLY A 30 23.80 12.65 16.24
CA GLY A 30 22.70 13.38 15.66
C GLY A 30 22.96 13.91 14.24
N ARG A 31 22.12 13.53 13.30
CA ARG A 31 22.23 13.92 11.88
C ARG A 31 21.45 15.18 11.63
N ARG A 32 22.05 16.32 12.03
CA ARG A 32 21.41 17.63 11.87
C ARG A 32 21.19 17.94 10.38
N ILE A 33 19.97 18.28 10.02
CA ILE A 33 19.56 18.64 8.66
C ILE A 33 20.17 19.98 8.28
N SER A 34 20.99 20.01 7.23
CA SER A 34 21.61 21.21 6.68
C SER A 34 20.82 21.77 5.50
N ARG A 35 20.09 20.91 4.76
CA ARG A 35 19.31 21.32 3.59
C ARG A 35 18.20 20.33 3.28
N ILE A 36 17.03 20.86 2.89
CA ILE A 36 15.94 20.11 2.22
C ILE A 36 15.79 20.71 0.81
N PHE A 37 15.66 19.84 -0.20
CA PHE A 37 15.51 20.27 -1.57
C PHE A 37 14.57 19.37 -2.36
N GLY A 38 13.48 19.94 -2.89
CA GLY A 38 12.49 19.27 -3.71
C GLY A 38 12.65 19.58 -5.20
N ARG A 39 12.35 18.59 -6.04
CA ARG A 39 12.26 18.75 -7.48
C ARG A 39 11.11 17.91 -8.06
N MET A 40 10.65 18.29 -9.24
CA MET A 40 9.73 17.50 -10.03
C MET A 40 10.47 16.33 -10.69
N VAL A 41 9.86 15.15 -10.66
CA VAL A 41 10.22 13.96 -11.43
C VAL A 41 8.97 13.36 -12.07
N LEU A 42 9.08 12.25 -12.80
CA LEU A 42 7.92 11.57 -13.40
C LEU A 42 7.62 10.25 -12.69
N ASP A 43 6.34 9.97 -12.54
CA ASP A 43 5.84 8.66 -12.11
C ASP A 43 5.79 7.65 -13.27
N SER A 44 5.41 6.40 -12.99
CA SER A 44 5.31 5.29 -13.95
C SER A 44 4.28 5.49 -15.06
N ARG A 45 3.38 6.49 -14.90
CA ARG A 45 2.37 6.89 -15.89
C ARG A 45 2.80 8.12 -16.70
N GLY A 46 4.01 8.66 -16.43
CA GLY A 46 4.51 9.89 -17.05
C GLY A 46 3.89 11.17 -16.49
N ASN A 47 3.21 11.11 -15.35
CA ASN A 47 2.71 12.30 -14.67
C ASN A 47 3.80 12.88 -13.74
N PRO A 48 3.83 14.22 -13.54
CA PRO A 48 4.70 14.84 -12.55
C PRO A 48 4.45 14.32 -11.15
N THR A 49 5.50 14.09 -10.40
CA THR A 49 5.51 13.86 -8.97
C THR A 49 6.74 14.50 -8.33
N ILE A 50 6.97 14.29 -7.04
CA ILE A 50 8.01 14.97 -6.27
C ILE A 50 9.11 14.00 -5.88
N GLU A 51 10.36 14.46 -6.02
CA GLU A 51 11.54 13.89 -5.37
C GLU A 51 12.12 14.89 -4.40
N VAL A 52 12.49 14.44 -3.20
CA VAL A 52 13.09 15.27 -2.15
C VAL A 52 14.44 14.71 -1.72
N ASP A 53 15.41 15.59 -1.58
CA ASP A 53 16.71 15.34 -0.94
C ASP A 53 16.75 15.99 0.45
N CYS A 54 17.14 15.23 1.46
CA CYS A 54 17.54 15.70 2.77
C CYS A 54 19.06 15.55 2.89
N LEU A 55 19.78 16.65 3.04
CA LEU A 55 21.22 16.69 3.28
C LEU A 55 21.47 16.99 4.76
N THR A 56 22.32 16.24 5.41
CA THR A 56 22.75 16.47 6.80
C THR A 56 24.12 17.15 6.87
N GLU A 57 24.49 17.70 8.03
CA GLU A 57 25.78 18.39 8.25
C GLU A 57 26.98 17.47 8.06
N ASP A 58 26.83 16.17 8.28
CA ASP A 58 27.88 15.14 8.05
C ASP A 58 28.02 14.75 6.57
N GLY A 59 27.20 15.33 5.68
CA GLY A 59 27.22 15.07 4.23
C GLY A 59 26.36 13.89 3.78
N THR A 60 25.63 13.22 4.68
CA THR A 60 24.70 12.14 4.32
C THR A 60 23.52 12.71 3.53
N ILE A 61 23.10 12.01 2.48
CA ILE A 61 21.96 12.39 1.64
C ILE A 61 20.89 11.28 1.71
N GLY A 62 19.70 11.64 2.17
CA GLY A 62 18.49 10.84 2.00
C GLY A 62 17.70 11.36 0.81
N ARG A 63 17.32 10.48 -0.12
CA ARG A 63 16.53 10.82 -1.30
C ARG A 63 15.27 9.96 -1.35
N ALA A 64 14.12 10.57 -1.59
CA ALA A 64 12.84 9.86 -1.70
C ALA A 64 11.98 10.42 -2.83
N MET A 65 11.25 9.53 -3.51
CA MET A 65 10.25 9.87 -4.53
C MET A 65 8.86 9.46 -4.06
N VAL A 66 7.87 10.31 -4.30
CA VAL A 66 6.50 10.10 -3.83
C VAL A 66 5.65 9.44 -4.90
N PRO A 67 4.90 8.36 -4.58
CA PRO A 67 3.93 7.76 -5.50
C PRO A 67 2.65 8.60 -5.61
N SER A 68 1.83 8.33 -6.65
CA SER A 68 0.59 9.04 -6.95
C SER A 68 -0.57 8.06 -7.22
N GLY A 69 -1.76 8.30 -6.68
CA GLY A 69 -2.95 7.48 -6.96
C GLY A 69 -3.55 7.71 -8.34
N ALA A 70 -4.28 6.73 -8.89
CA ALA A 70 -5.17 6.89 -10.04
C ALA A 70 -6.59 7.18 -9.56
N SER A 71 -7.18 6.26 -8.80
CA SER A 71 -8.34 6.49 -7.96
C SER A 71 -7.86 7.04 -6.61
N THR A 72 -8.59 7.97 -6.04
CA THR A 72 -8.28 8.52 -4.70
C THR A 72 -9.55 8.45 -3.86
N GLY A 73 -9.48 7.78 -2.72
CA GLY A 73 -10.55 7.78 -1.74
C GLY A 73 -10.84 9.21 -1.29
N ARG A 74 -12.12 9.54 -1.10
CA ARG A 74 -12.58 10.90 -0.77
C ARG A 74 -11.95 11.47 0.50
N HIS A 75 -11.48 10.60 1.38
CA HIS A 75 -10.92 10.95 2.68
C HIS A 75 -9.40 10.93 2.74
N GLU A 76 -8.71 10.72 1.61
CA GLU A 76 -7.25 10.80 1.54
C GLU A 76 -6.71 12.20 1.85
N ALA A 77 -5.48 12.27 2.34
CA ALA A 77 -4.74 13.52 2.39
C ALA A 77 -4.50 14.07 0.98
N VAL A 78 -4.52 15.40 0.85
CA VAL A 78 -4.52 16.07 -0.45
C VAL A 78 -3.16 15.93 -1.14
N GLU A 79 -3.15 15.29 -2.29
CA GLU A 79 -2.06 15.39 -3.25
C GLU A 79 -2.15 16.75 -3.95
N LEU A 80 -1.23 17.67 -3.63
CA LEU A 80 -1.28 19.03 -4.15
C LEU A 80 -0.87 19.05 -5.62
N ARG A 81 -1.81 19.47 -6.48
CA ARG A 81 -1.67 19.64 -7.93
C ARG A 81 -1.88 21.10 -8.33
N ASP A 82 -1.14 21.56 -9.34
CA ASP A 82 -1.18 22.97 -9.75
C ASP A 82 -2.47 23.34 -10.50
N GLY A 83 -3.16 22.36 -11.11
CA GLY A 83 -4.29 22.62 -12.00
C GLY A 83 -3.86 23.27 -13.32
N GLY A 84 -4.83 23.94 -13.98
CA GLY A 84 -4.57 24.62 -15.25
C GLY A 84 -4.27 23.67 -16.41
N ASN A 85 -3.57 24.17 -17.46
CA ASN A 85 -3.34 23.40 -18.70
C ASN A 85 -1.97 22.73 -18.78
N ARG A 86 -0.97 23.19 -18.00
CA ARG A 86 0.37 22.57 -17.99
C ARG A 86 0.26 21.19 -17.37
N TRP A 87 0.98 20.20 -17.95
CA TRP A 87 0.94 18.82 -17.51
C TRP A 87 -0.48 18.23 -17.41
N GLY A 88 -1.43 18.73 -18.22
CA GLY A 88 -2.84 18.33 -18.12
C GLY A 88 -3.48 18.62 -16.76
N GLY A 89 -3.02 19.66 -16.05
CA GLY A 89 -3.47 20.02 -14.71
C GLY A 89 -2.78 19.27 -13.56
N LYS A 90 -1.87 18.32 -13.88
CA LYS A 90 -1.20 17.46 -12.90
C LYS A 90 0.18 17.97 -12.47
N GLY A 91 0.51 19.25 -12.74
CA GLY A 91 1.77 19.87 -12.28
C GLY A 91 1.93 19.82 -10.77
N VAL A 92 3.18 19.92 -10.28
CA VAL A 92 3.55 19.87 -8.85
C VAL A 92 4.46 21.05 -8.43
N ASP A 93 4.47 22.14 -9.22
CA ASP A 93 5.35 23.29 -8.96
C ASP A 93 5.06 23.93 -7.58
N ASN A 94 3.77 24.02 -7.17
CA ASN A 94 3.38 24.50 -5.86
C ASN A 94 3.86 23.58 -4.74
N ALA A 95 3.74 22.28 -4.88
CA ALA A 95 4.22 21.33 -3.89
C ALA A 95 5.75 21.32 -3.79
N VAL A 96 6.47 21.45 -4.92
CA VAL A 96 7.95 21.64 -4.94
C VAL A 96 8.32 22.95 -4.26
N SER A 97 7.58 24.03 -4.48
CA SER A 97 7.81 25.31 -3.80
C SER A 97 7.59 25.20 -2.29
N ASN A 98 6.60 24.43 -1.85
CA ASN A 98 6.36 24.16 -0.42
C ASN A 98 7.52 23.37 0.21
N VAL A 99 8.10 22.40 -0.50
CA VAL A 99 9.32 21.69 -0.02
C VAL A 99 10.49 22.65 0.11
N ASN A 100 10.74 23.49 -0.91
CA ASN A 100 11.91 24.40 -0.97
C ASN A 100 11.77 25.67 -0.13
N GLY A 101 10.58 25.94 0.41
CA GLY A 101 10.28 27.08 1.27
C GLY A 101 9.86 26.63 2.67
N PRO A 102 8.55 26.68 3.01
CA PRO A 102 8.09 26.48 4.39
C PRO A 102 8.51 25.17 5.03
N ILE A 103 8.59 24.05 4.26
CA ILE A 103 9.05 22.76 4.80
C ILE A 103 10.55 22.82 5.09
N ALA A 104 11.38 23.32 4.16
CA ALA A 104 12.81 23.46 4.39
C ALA A 104 13.09 24.37 5.59
N ASP A 105 12.38 25.51 5.69
CA ASP A 105 12.54 26.45 6.82
C ASP A 105 12.20 25.81 8.17
N ALA A 106 11.22 24.89 8.20
CA ALA A 106 10.82 24.21 9.43
C ALA A 106 11.77 23.06 9.82
N LEU A 107 12.41 22.40 8.85
CA LEU A 107 13.19 21.19 9.08
C LEU A 107 14.70 21.44 9.23
N VAL A 108 15.26 22.45 8.58
CA VAL A 108 16.70 22.77 8.69
C VAL A 108 17.07 23.07 10.14
N GLY A 109 18.11 22.39 10.62
CA GLY A 109 18.58 22.47 12.00
C GLY A 109 17.98 21.42 12.94
N LEU A 110 16.91 20.70 12.56
CA LEU A 110 16.42 19.54 13.29
C LEU A 110 17.35 18.33 13.11
N ASP A 111 17.21 17.35 13.97
CA ASP A 111 17.87 16.05 13.84
C ASP A 111 17.01 15.11 12.99
N ALA A 112 17.52 14.66 11.83
CA ALA A 112 16.83 13.72 10.97
C ALA A 112 16.53 12.38 11.65
N SER A 113 17.28 12.00 12.69
CA SER A 113 17.08 10.76 13.43
C SER A 113 15.84 10.80 14.33
N ASP A 114 15.26 11.97 14.59
CA ASP A 114 14.01 12.12 15.32
C ASP A 114 12.84 12.31 14.34
N GLN A 115 12.41 11.21 13.73
CA GLN A 115 11.32 11.21 12.74
C GLN A 115 10.04 11.85 13.29
N GLY A 116 9.73 11.63 14.55
CA GLY A 116 8.53 12.19 15.19
C GLY A 116 8.59 13.74 15.27
N VAL A 117 9.74 14.31 15.59
CA VAL A 117 9.95 15.77 15.61
C VAL A 117 9.89 16.34 14.20
N VAL A 118 10.54 15.70 13.22
CA VAL A 118 10.51 16.10 11.80
C VAL A 118 9.07 16.17 11.28
N ASP A 119 8.31 15.10 11.45
CA ASP A 119 6.94 15.04 10.93
C ASP A 119 5.99 15.98 11.68
N THR A 120 6.15 16.12 13.01
CA THR A 120 5.38 17.08 13.82
C THR A 120 5.63 18.53 13.40
N ALA A 121 6.85 18.88 13.05
CA ALA A 121 7.18 20.22 12.57
C ALA A 121 6.39 20.55 11.28
N MET A 122 6.33 19.61 10.34
CA MET A 122 5.56 19.78 9.10
C MET A 122 4.05 19.83 9.35
N MET A 123 3.52 18.94 10.19
CA MET A 123 2.10 18.95 10.56
C MET A 123 1.69 20.26 11.25
N THR A 124 2.57 20.84 12.05
CA THR A 124 2.31 22.11 12.74
C THR A 124 2.16 23.30 11.77
N ILE A 125 2.97 23.35 10.71
CA ILE A 125 2.91 24.45 9.73
C ILE A 125 1.80 24.26 8.68
N ASP A 126 1.39 23.03 8.38
CA ASP A 126 0.21 22.75 7.55
C ASP A 126 -1.07 23.06 8.33
N SER A 127 -1.21 22.49 9.52
CA SER A 127 -2.35 22.64 10.45
C SER A 127 -3.74 22.25 9.87
N THR A 128 -3.80 21.63 8.69
CA THR A 128 -5.07 21.13 8.13
C THR A 128 -5.16 19.61 8.27
N PRO A 129 -6.32 19.03 8.57
CA PRO A 129 -6.46 17.58 8.74
C PRO A 129 -6.07 16.78 7.49
N SER A 130 -6.35 17.34 6.30
CA SER A 130 -6.07 16.71 5.01
C SER A 130 -4.75 17.15 4.37
N LYS A 131 -3.90 17.90 5.07
CA LYS A 131 -2.62 18.44 4.54
C LYS A 131 -2.80 19.29 3.27
N ALA A 132 -3.93 19.98 3.18
CA ALA A 132 -4.34 20.75 2.00
C ALA A 132 -3.47 21.98 1.75
N LYS A 133 -2.79 22.51 2.76
CA LYS A 133 -1.96 23.72 2.65
C LYS A 133 -0.61 23.44 2.00
N LEU A 134 0.10 22.43 2.45
CA LEU A 134 1.42 22.08 1.94
C LEU A 134 1.38 20.98 0.87
N GLY A 135 0.40 20.10 0.95
CA GLY A 135 0.26 18.90 0.15
C GLY A 135 0.89 17.67 0.81
N ALA A 136 0.13 16.58 0.88
CA ALA A 136 0.62 15.30 1.41
C ALA A 136 1.84 14.80 0.62
N ASN A 137 1.88 15.03 -0.69
CA ASN A 137 3.03 14.69 -1.54
C ASN A 137 4.30 15.44 -1.13
N ALA A 138 4.22 16.75 -0.84
CA ALA A 138 5.37 17.53 -0.37
C ALA A 138 5.86 17.08 1.02
N MET A 139 4.91 16.86 1.94
CA MET A 139 5.22 16.43 3.30
C MET A 139 5.80 15.01 3.32
N LEU A 140 5.20 14.06 2.60
CA LEU A 140 5.70 12.69 2.54
C LEU A 140 7.09 12.61 1.92
N GLY A 141 7.35 13.37 0.84
CA GLY A 141 8.66 13.41 0.22
C GLY A 141 9.75 13.82 1.22
N ALA A 142 9.50 14.87 2.00
CA ALA A 142 10.42 15.33 3.02
C ALA A 142 10.56 14.33 4.19
N SER A 143 9.45 13.75 4.65
CA SER A 143 9.41 12.75 5.72
C SER A 143 10.26 11.51 5.38
N MET A 144 10.06 10.93 4.20
CA MET A 144 10.83 9.77 3.73
C MET A 144 12.32 10.11 3.48
N ALA A 145 12.61 11.31 2.94
CA ALA A 145 13.97 11.74 2.70
C ALA A 145 14.74 11.92 4.02
N CYS A 146 14.10 12.46 5.06
CA CYS A 146 14.70 12.58 6.39
C CYS A 146 14.94 11.19 7.01
N LEU A 147 14.01 10.24 6.90
CA LEU A 147 14.22 8.87 7.35
C LEU A 147 15.46 8.23 6.69
N ARG A 148 15.62 8.38 5.38
CA ARG A 148 16.79 7.87 4.66
C ARG A 148 18.09 8.58 5.09
N ALA A 149 18.04 9.88 5.30
CA ALA A 149 19.19 10.62 5.82
C ALA A 149 19.57 10.20 7.24
N ALA A 150 18.58 9.91 8.08
CA ALA A 150 18.80 9.37 9.43
C ALA A 150 19.52 8.03 9.41
N VAL A 151 19.19 7.17 8.45
CA VAL A 151 19.76 5.83 8.34
C VAL A 151 21.10 5.83 7.60
N GLY A 152 21.24 6.64 6.54
CA GLY A 152 22.43 6.69 5.68
C GLY A 152 22.69 5.36 4.99
N ASP A 153 23.90 4.80 5.17
CA ASP A 153 24.28 3.50 4.59
C ASP A 153 23.70 2.28 5.36
N GLY A 154 22.91 2.52 6.41
CA GLY A 154 22.26 1.45 7.17
C GLY A 154 21.01 0.90 6.49
N GLU A 155 20.30 0.04 7.20
CA GLU A 155 19.08 -0.59 6.74
C GLU A 155 17.86 0.10 7.36
N ILE A 156 16.95 0.63 6.53
CA ILE A 156 15.73 1.32 7.00
C ILE A 156 14.88 0.33 7.81
N TRP A 157 14.68 -0.90 7.31
CA TRP A 157 13.88 -1.91 7.99
C TRP A 157 14.38 -2.25 9.40
N GLN A 158 15.72 -2.20 9.63
CA GLN A 158 16.28 -2.40 10.96
C GLN A 158 16.06 -1.19 11.86
N HIS A 159 16.16 0.02 11.28
CA HIS A 159 16.01 1.28 12.02
C HIS A 159 14.60 1.46 12.58
N ILE A 160 13.57 1.10 11.79
CA ILE A 160 12.17 1.24 12.20
C ILE A 160 11.62 0.03 12.98
N SER A 161 12.39 -1.06 13.06
CA SER A 161 11.94 -2.30 13.70
C SER A 161 11.81 -2.18 15.21
N ASP A 162 10.80 -2.83 15.76
CA ASP A 162 10.62 -3.03 17.21
C ASP A 162 11.26 -4.35 17.71
N GLY A 163 12.06 -5.00 16.90
CA GLY A 163 12.79 -6.24 17.19
C GLY A 163 12.20 -7.49 16.53
N GLN A 164 11.00 -7.40 15.95
CA GLN A 164 10.43 -8.49 15.15
C GLN A 164 10.38 -8.08 13.68
N THR A 165 10.99 -8.88 12.83
CA THR A 165 11.02 -8.63 11.38
C THR A 165 10.76 -9.92 10.61
N SER A 166 10.03 -9.82 9.51
CA SER A 166 9.89 -10.91 8.54
C SER A 166 9.73 -10.35 7.14
N ILE A 167 10.24 -11.07 6.16
CA ILE A 167 9.94 -10.76 4.75
C ILE A 167 8.45 -11.02 4.52
N PRO A 168 7.69 -10.07 3.96
CA PRO A 168 6.25 -10.21 3.76
C PRO A 168 5.90 -11.17 2.63
N VAL A 169 4.74 -11.82 2.72
CA VAL A 169 4.13 -12.53 1.58
C VAL A 169 3.64 -11.48 0.58
N PRO A 170 4.02 -11.58 -0.72
CA PRO A 170 3.55 -10.65 -1.72
C PRO A 170 2.15 -11.01 -2.24
N LEU A 171 1.32 -9.98 -2.45
CA LEU A 171 0.10 -10.02 -3.24
C LEU A 171 0.45 -9.41 -4.60
N MET A 172 0.53 -10.26 -5.65
CA MET A 172 1.04 -9.87 -6.96
C MET A 172 -0.12 -9.70 -7.95
N ASN A 173 -0.41 -8.48 -8.37
CA ASN A 173 -1.46 -8.19 -9.34
C ASN A 173 -1.04 -8.64 -10.74
N ILE A 174 -1.64 -9.72 -11.25
CA ILE A 174 -1.28 -10.30 -12.56
C ILE A 174 -2.35 -10.14 -13.63
N LEU A 175 -3.61 -9.81 -13.25
CA LEU A 175 -4.71 -9.51 -14.17
C LEU A 175 -5.47 -8.28 -13.67
N ASN A 176 -5.65 -7.30 -14.54
CA ASN A 176 -6.26 -6.01 -14.25
C ASN A 176 -7.64 -5.86 -14.93
N GLY A 177 -8.54 -5.19 -14.21
CA GLY A 177 -9.79 -4.64 -14.71
C GLY A 177 -10.07 -3.27 -14.09
N GLY A 178 -11.32 -2.89 -13.97
CA GLY A 178 -11.75 -1.64 -13.34
C GLY A 178 -10.99 -0.41 -13.84
N ALA A 179 -10.66 0.49 -12.94
CA ALA A 179 -9.93 1.72 -13.25
C ALA A 179 -8.46 1.49 -13.69
N HIS A 180 -7.90 0.28 -13.47
CA HIS A 180 -6.51 -0.05 -13.81
C HIS A 180 -6.31 -0.56 -15.24
N ALA A 181 -7.41 -0.80 -15.98
CA ALA A 181 -7.36 -1.32 -17.34
C ALA A 181 -8.47 -0.72 -18.21
N ASN A 182 -8.21 -0.65 -19.51
CA ASN A 182 -9.26 -0.36 -20.48
C ASN A 182 -9.87 -1.68 -20.98
N SER A 183 -10.64 -2.32 -20.11
CA SER A 183 -11.31 -3.63 -20.36
C SER A 183 -12.74 -3.60 -19.81
N ASN A 184 -13.51 -4.65 -20.09
CA ASN A 184 -14.89 -4.80 -19.62
C ASN A 184 -15.01 -5.55 -18.28
N VAL A 185 -13.91 -5.77 -17.58
CA VAL A 185 -13.86 -6.43 -16.26
C VAL A 185 -14.05 -5.38 -15.17
N ASP A 186 -15.03 -5.57 -14.28
CA ASP A 186 -15.35 -4.60 -13.22
C ASP A 186 -14.37 -4.71 -12.03
N VAL A 187 -13.98 -5.93 -11.63
CA VAL A 187 -13.02 -6.19 -10.56
C VAL A 187 -11.66 -5.64 -10.95
N GLN A 188 -11.08 -4.78 -10.11
CA GLN A 188 -9.90 -4.00 -10.44
C GLN A 188 -8.62 -4.82 -10.51
N GLU A 189 -8.41 -5.77 -9.58
CA GLU A 189 -7.20 -6.57 -9.52
C GLU A 189 -7.47 -8.03 -9.15
N PHE A 190 -6.86 -8.92 -9.91
CA PHE A 190 -6.76 -10.35 -9.58
C PHE A 190 -5.30 -10.64 -9.26
N MET A 191 -5.03 -10.90 -7.99
CA MET A 191 -3.70 -11.12 -7.45
C MET A 191 -3.44 -12.57 -7.14
N ILE A 192 -2.20 -13.01 -7.31
CA ILE A 192 -1.71 -14.28 -6.74
C ILE A 192 -0.99 -14.04 -5.43
N VAL A 193 -1.14 -14.98 -4.51
CA VAL A 193 -0.53 -14.97 -3.18
C VAL A 193 0.27 -16.26 -3.01
N PRO A 194 1.56 -16.27 -3.35
CA PRO A 194 2.42 -17.46 -3.24
C PRO A 194 2.93 -17.64 -1.80
N HIS A 195 2.06 -18.17 -0.91
CA HIS A 195 2.32 -18.29 0.52
C HIS A 195 2.88 -19.65 0.97
N GLY A 196 2.75 -20.70 0.14
CA GLY A 196 3.12 -22.08 0.50
C GLY A 196 4.60 -22.40 0.28
N PHE A 197 5.50 -21.43 0.49
CA PHE A 197 6.95 -21.58 0.29
C PHE A 197 7.72 -21.28 1.56
N GLU A 198 8.93 -21.90 1.67
CA GLU A 198 9.78 -21.71 2.85
C GLU A 198 10.60 -20.42 2.84
N SER A 199 10.75 -19.79 1.65
CA SER A 199 11.53 -18.57 1.51
C SER A 199 10.92 -17.61 0.50
N TYR A 200 11.25 -16.32 0.66
CA TYR A 200 10.82 -15.29 -0.27
C TYR A 200 11.32 -15.49 -1.71
N PRO A 201 12.59 -15.86 -1.98
CA PRO A 201 13.04 -16.13 -3.34
C PRO A 201 12.22 -17.21 -4.06
N GLU A 202 11.82 -18.29 -3.37
CA GLU A 202 10.97 -19.33 -3.94
C GLU A 202 9.54 -18.83 -4.19
N SER A 203 8.99 -18.04 -3.29
CA SER A 203 7.71 -17.37 -3.47
C SER A 203 7.72 -16.43 -4.67
N LEU A 204 8.75 -15.60 -4.81
CA LEU A 204 8.91 -14.70 -5.95
C LEU A 204 9.07 -15.47 -7.27
N ARG A 205 9.87 -16.57 -7.28
CA ARG A 205 10.01 -17.45 -8.45
C ARG A 205 8.67 -17.99 -8.91
N ALA A 206 7.88 -18.52 -8.00
CA ALA A 206 6.53 -19.02 -8.31
C ALA A 206 5.65 -17.92 -8.92
N GLY A 207 5.67 -16.72 -8.32
CA GLY A 207 4.91 -15.57 -8.85
C GLY A 207 5.31 -15.19 -10.28
N VAL A 208 6.61 -15.16 -10.59
CA VAL A 208 7.12 -14.87 -11.94
C VAL A 208 6.73 -15.96 -12.93
N GLU A 209 6.88 -17.23 -12.57
CA GLU A 209 6.51 -18.37 -13.42
C GLU A 209 5.01 -18.38 -13.74
N ILE A 210 4.16 -18.09 -12.75
CA ILE A 210 2.70 -17.98 -12.94
C ILE A 210 2.35 -16.78 -13.82
N TYR A 211 3.00 -15.62 -13.63
CA TYR A 211 2.80 -14.45 -14.48
C TYR A 211 3.08 -14.77 -15.97
N HIS A 212 4.17 -15.47 -16.27
CA HIS A 212 4.48 -15.91 -17.61
C HIS A 212 3.53 -16.99 -18.13
N SER A 213 3.07 -17.90 -17.26
CA SER A 213 2.04 -18.89 -17.59
C SER A 213 0.73 -18.21 -17.96
N LEU A 214 0.26 -17.21 -17.17
CA LEU A 214 -0.95 -16.45 -17.49
C LEU A 214 -0.87 -15.79 -18.89
N ARG A 215 0.29 -15.22 -19.22
CA ARG A 215 0.52 -14.67 -20.55
C ARG A 215 0.32 -15.70 -21.66
N ALA A 216 0.79 -16.94 -21.46
CA ALA A 216 0.63 -18.01 -22.43
C ALA A 216 -0.84 -18.45 -22.51
N VAL A 217 -1.50 -18.66 -21.38
CA VAL A 217 -2.93 -19.04 -21.30
C VAL A 217 -3.81 -18.01 -22.02
N LEU A 218 -3.64 -16.72 -21.75
CA LEU A 218 -4.41 -15.65 -22.39
C LEU A 218 -4.12 -15.55 -23.90
N ARG A 219 -2.86 -15.71 -24.31
CA ARG A 219 -2.49 -15.74 -25.73
C ARG A 219 -3.17 -16.89 -26.48
N ASP A 220 -3.13 -18.09 -25.91
CA ASP A 220 -3.68 -19.30 -26.53
C ASP A 220 -5.22 -19.26 -26.58
N ALA A 221 -5.85 -18.52 -25.66
CA ALA A 221 -7.26 -18.18 -25.70
C ALA A 221 -7.63 -17.02 -26.64
N GLY A 222 -6.64 -16.34 -27.24
CA GLY A 222 -6.87 -15.16 -28.10
C GLY A 222 -7.25 -13.88 -27.33
N LEU A 223 -6.98 -13.85 -26.02
CA LEU A 223 -7.36 -12.78 -25.08
C LEU A 223 -6.18 -11.93 -24.63
N LEU A 224 -4.96 -12.19 -25.12
CA LEU A 224 -3.78 -11.42 -24.74
C LEU A 224 -3.88 -10.00 -25.29
N GLY A 225 -4.23 -9.06 -24.43
CA GLY A 225 -4.25 -7.62 -24.67
C GLY A 225 -2.99 -6.92 -24.18
N GLY A 226 -3.13 -5.64 -23.80
CA GLY A 226 -2.11 -4.85 -23.14
C GLY A 226 -1.88 -5.26 -21.69
N VAL A 227 -1.12 -4.42 -21.00
CA VAL A 227 -0.95 -4.49 -19.55
C VAL A 227 -1.53 -3.22 -18.90
N GLY A 228 -2.09 -3.37 -17.72
CA GLY A 228 -2.57 -2.26 -16.91
C GLY A 228 -1.44 -1.45 -16.27
N ASP A 229 -1.82 -0.42 -15.53
CA ASP A 229 -0.88 0.50 -14.86
C ASP A 229 0.07 -0.21 -13.89
N GLU A 230 -0.36 -1.32 -13.32
CA GLU A 230 0.40 -2.10 -12.35
C GLU A 230 1.14 -3.31 -12.94
N GLY A 231 1.08 -3.48 -14.26
CA GLY A 231 1.79 -4.51 -15.00
C GLY A 231 1.06 -5.84 -15.17
N GLY A 232 -0.13 -6.01 -14.60
CA GLY A 232 -1.02 -7.13 -14.85
C GLY A 232 -1.62 -7.09 -16.27
N PHE A 233 -1.97 -8.24 -16.84
CA PHE A 233 -2.63 -8.30 -18.15
C PHE A 233 -4.05 -7.75 -18.07
N ALA A 234 -4.53 -7.16 -19.15
CA ALA A 234 -5.84 -6.51 -19.22
C ALA A 234 -6.69 -7.11 -20.37
N PRO A 235 -7.20 -8.34 -20.19
CA PRO A 235 -8.07 -8.96 -21.19
C PRO A 235 -9.50 -8.42 -21.10
N ASP A 236 -10.23 -8.46 -22.23
CA ASP A 236 -11.68 -8.42 -22.22
C ASP A 236 -12.23 -9.82 -21.90
N LEU A 237 -13.04 -9.93 -20.84
CA LEU A 237 -13.59 -11.20 -20.39
C LEU A 237 -15.13 -11.20 -20.43
N PRO A 238 -15.79 -12.35 -20.65
CA PRO A 238 -17.25 -12.44 -20.64
C PRO A 238 -17.89 -12.04 -19.30
N CYS A 239 -17.20 -12.31 -18.18
CA CYS A 239 -17.61 -11.93 -16.83
C CYS A 239 -16.40 -11.88 -15.89
N ASN A 240 -16.58 -11.30 -14.71
CA ASN A 240 -15.51 -11.17 -13.70
C ASN A 240 -15.00 -12.54 -13.20
N GLU A 241 -15.88 -13.54 -13.08
CA GLU A 241 -15.50 -14.89 -12.64
C GLU A 241 -14.51 -15.58 -13.59
N ASP A 242 -14.52 -15.25 -14.89
CA ASP A 242 -13.52 -15.74 -15.83
C ASP A 242 -12.10 -15.29 -15.48
N GLY A 243 -11.93 -14.11 -14.84
CA GLY A 243 -10.65 -13.66 -14.29
C GLY A 243 -10.10 -14.64 -13.25
N LEU A 244 -10.94 -15.07 -12.31
CA LEU A 244 -10.57 -16.09 -11.30
C LEU A 244 -10.18 -17.41 -11.98
N ARG A 245 -10.95 -17.86 -12.96
CA ARG A 245 -10.66 -19.09 -13.70
C ARG A 245 -9.32 -19.03 -14.43
N TYR A 246 -9.03 -17.96 -15.17
CA TYR A 246 -7.75 -17.80 -15.87
C TYR A 246 -6.55 -17.72 -14.92
N VAL A 247 -6.71 -17.12 -13.74
CA VAL A 247 -5.65 -17.11 -12.73
C VAL A 247 -5.42 -18.53 -12.18
N VAL A 248 -6.46 -19.30 -11.89
CA VAL A 248 -6.33 -20.73 -11.48
C VAL A 248 -5.67 -21.56 -12.56
N ASP A 249 -6.09 -21.41 -13.82
CA ASP A 249 -5.51 -22.12 -14.96
C ASP A 249 -4.01 -21.80 -15.11
N ALA A 250 -3.63 -20.54 -14.88
CA ALA A 250 -2.23 -20.12 -14.92
C ALA A 250 -1.39 -20.74 -13.77
N ILE A 251 -1.94 -20.82 -12.56
CA ILE A 251 -1.28 -21.47 -11.41
C ILE A 251 -1.05 -22.96 -11.74
N ILE A 252 -2.06 -23.67 -12.22
CA ILE A 252 -1.97 -25.09 -12.58
C ILE A 252 -0.98 -25.30 -13.74
N SER A 253 -1.07 -24.48 -14.79
CA SER A 253 -0.19 -24.58 -15.96
C SER A 253 1.27 -24.28 -15.64
N ALA A 254 1.54 -23.48 -14.62
CA ALA A 254 2.88 -23.24 -14.07
C ALA A 254 3.38 -24.39 -13.19
N GLY A 255 2.56 -25.40 -12.89
CA GLY A 255 2.92 -26.57 -12.10
C GLY A 255 2.73 -26.40 -10.58
N TYR A 256 1.98 -25.37 -10.15
CA TYR A 256 1.69 -25.11 -8.74
C TYR A 256 0.29 -25.55 -8.35
N GLN A 257 0.06 -25.73 -7.05
CA GLN A 257 -1.21 -26.18 -6.47
C GLN A 257 -2.02 -24.99 -5.95
N PRO A 258 -3.18 -24.66 -6.59
CA PRO A 258 -4.09 -23.63 -6.08
C PRO A 258 -4.55 -23.93 -4.65
N GLY A 259 -4.59 -22.91 -3.80
CA GLY A 259 -5.02 -23.01 -2.40
C GLY A 259 -3.94 -23.55 -1.45
N ASN A 260 -3.05 -24.41 -1.93
CA ASN A 260 -2.02 -25.03 -1.09
C ASN A 260 -0.68 -24.27 -1.17
N GLN A 261 -0.21 -23.98 -2.38
CA GLN A 261 1.02 -23.23 -2.60
C GLN A 261 0.75 -21.78 -2.95
N VAL A 262 -0.27 -21.54 -3.77
CA VAL A 262 -0.64 -20.22 -4.26
C VAL A 262 -2.15 -20.03 -4.18
N SER A 263 -2.58 -19.01 -3.50
CA SER A 263 -3.98 -18.58 -3.41
C SER A 263 -4.22 -17.32 -4.23
N ILE A 264 -5.47 -16.86 -4.25
CA ILE A 264 -5.91 -15.66 -4.95
C ILE A 264 -6.25 -14.57 -3.92
N ALA A 265 -5.92 -13.33 -4.24
CA ALA A 265 -6.49 -12.16 -3.60
C ALA A 265 -7.16 -11.28 -4.66
N LEU A 266 -8.24 -10.62 -4.27
CA LEU A 266 -8.95 -9.67 -5.10
C LEU A 266 -8.84 -8.27 -4.51
N ASP A 267 -8.70 -7.27 -5.37
CA ASP A 267 -9.09 -5.90 -5.10
C ASP A 267 -10.29 -5.59 -6.00
N VAL A 268 -11.44 -5.44 -5.38
CA VAL A 268 -12.69 -5.24 -6.11
C VAL A 268 -12.90 -3.77 -6.45
N ALA A 269 -12.41 -2.87 -5.59
CA ALA A 269 -12.61 -1.42 -5.71
C ALA A 269 -14.08 -1.05 -6.00
N SER A 270 -14.99 -1.60 -5.21
CA SER A 270 -16.45 -1.57 -5.48
C SER A 270 -17.04 -0.16 -5.55
N GLN A 271 -16.32 0.84 -5.03
CA GLN A 271 -16.70 2.25 -5.16
C GLN A 271 -16.77 2.70 -6.63
N GLU A 272 -15.93 2.13 -7.51
CA GLU A 272 -15.86 2.49 -8.94
C GLU A 272 -17.11 2.10 -9.73
N PHE A 273 -17.87 1.10 -9.28
CA PHE A 273 -19.12 0.66 -9.90
C PHE A 273 -20.35 0.80 -8.99
N LEU A 274 -20.22 1.56 -7.89
CA LEU A 274 -21.36 1.95 -7.06
C LEU A 274 -22.07 3.17 -7.64
N HIS A 275 -23.38 3.03 -7.92
CA HIS A 275 -24.27 4.07 -8.40
C HIS A 275 -25.43 4.29 -7.42
N ASP A 276 -26.28 5.28 -7.68
CA ASP A 276 -27.42 5.62 -6.80
C ASP A 276 -28.42 4.47 -6.63
N ASP A 277 -28.51 3.56 -7.61
CA ASP A 277 -29.42 2.40 -7.62
C ASP A 277 -28.76 1.07 -7.18
N GLY A 278 -27.47 1.08 -6.86
CA GLY A 278 -26.73 -0.09 -6.38
C GLY A 278 -25.39 -0.32 -7.07
N TYR A 279 -24.83 -1.49 -6.85
CA TYR A 279 -23.57 -1.92 -7.44
C TYR A 279 -23.79 -2.53 -8.83
N HIS A 280 -23.15 -1.99 -9.85
CA HIS A 280 -23.26 -2.44 -11.24
C HIS A 280 -22.10 -3.37 -11.58
N ILE A 281 -22.32 -4.69 -11.54
CA ILE A 281 -21.30 -5.72 -11.81
C ILE A 281 -21.83 -6.77 -12.79
N ASP A 282 -21.04 -7.17 -13.79
CA ASP A 282 -21.40 -8.12 -14.85
C ASP A 282 -22.75 -7.75 -15.53
N GLY A 283 -23.01 -6.44 -15.73
CA GLY A 283 -24.24 -5.94 -16.32
C GLY A 283 -25.50 -6.09 -15.46
N LYS A 284 -25.35 -6.41 -14.16
CA LYS A 284 -26.45 -6.53 -13.19
C LYS A 284 -26.33 -5.43 -12.12
N VAL A 285 -27.47 -5.00 -11.60
CA VAL A 285 -27.56 -4.11 -10.44
C VAL A 285 -27.81 -4.94 -9.19
N MET A 286 -26.96 -4.79 -8.18
CA MET A 286 -27.02 -5.55 -6.93
C MET A 286 -27.03 -4.59 -5.72
N ASN A 287 -27.76 -4.93 -4.66
CA ASN A 287 -27.52 -4.32 -3.36
C ASN A 287 -26.31 -4.95 -2.66
N GLY A 288 -25.84 -4.37 -1.55
CA GLY A 288 -24.66 -4.85 -0.85
C GLY A 288 -24.77 -6.32 -0.36
N SER A 289 -25.96 -6.73 0.10
CA SER A 289 -26.18 -8.12 0.54
C SER A 289 -26.12 -9.12 -0.63
N ASP A 290 -26.67 -8.76 -1.83
CA ASP A 290 -26.57 -9.60 -3.04
C ASP A 290 -25.12 -9.68 -3.53
N LEU A 291 -24.41 -8.56 -3.56
CA LEU A 291 -22.99 -8.50 -3.91
C LEU A 291 -22.15 -9.35 -2.96
N GLY A 292 -22.41 -9.25 -1.65
CA GLY A 292 -21.76 -10.12 -0.65
C GLY A 292 -22.02 -11.61 -0.85
N ARG A 293 -23.22 -12.00 -1.35
CA ARG A 293 -23.51 -13.39 -1.72
C ARG A 293 -22.75 -13.85 -2.96
N LEU A 294 -22.56 -12.97 -3.93
CA LEU A 294 -21.71 -13.27 -5.10
C LEU A 294 -20.28 -13.58 -4.64
N TYR A 295 -19.69 -12.74 -3.77
CA TYR A 295 -18.35 -13.02 -3.23
C TYR A 295 -18.30 -14.32 -2.42
N SER A 296 -19.35 -14.64 -1.63
CA SER A 296 -19.42 -15.92 -0.91
C SER A 296 -19.38 -17.11 -1.88
N SER A 297 -20.06 -17.01 -3.04
CA SER A 297 -20.03 -18.09 -4.07
C SER A 297 -18.64 -18.24 -4.70
N TRP A 298 -17.91 -17.14 -4.89
CA TRP A 298 -16.52 -17.20 -5.36
C TRP A 298 -15.58 -17.81 -4.31
N LEU A 299 -15.78 -17.46 -3.02
CA LEU A 299 -15.03 -18.08 -1.91
C LEU A 299 -15.26 -19.60 -1.79
N ASP A 300 -16.44 -20.07 -2.18
CA ASP A 300 -16.77 -21.50 -2.18
C ASP A 300 -16.14 -22.25 -3.37
N SER A 301 -15.85 -21.54 -4.48
CA SER A 301 -15.43 -22.13 -5.75
C SER A 301 -13.94 -21.97 -6.03
N TYR A 302 -13.31 -20.94 -5.48
CA TYR A 302 -11.93 -20.56 -5.78
C TYR A 302 -11.09 -20.38 -4.51
N PRO A 303 -9.78 -20.58 -4.56
CA PRO A 303 -8.89 -20.48 -3.41
C PRO A 303 -8.59 -19.02 -3.05
N ILE A 304 -9.63 -18.23 -2.76
CA ILE A 304 -9.50 -16.81 -2.40
C ILE A 304 -9.20 -16.69 -0.91
N VAL A 305 -8.13 -16.00 -0.54
CA VAL A 305 -7.71 -15.78 0.85
C VAL A 305 -7.88 -14.34 1.30
N SER A 306 -8.08 -13.40 0.36
CA SER A 306 -8.21 -11.96 0.67
C SER A 306 -9.11 -11.27 -0.36
N ILE A 307 -9.99 -10.38 0.12
CA ILE A 307 -10.83 -9.50 -0.70
C ILE A 307 -10.67 -8.09 -0.15
N GLU A 308 -10.20 -7.18 -1.01
CA GLU A 308 -10.02 -5.75 -0.74
C GLU A 308 -11.19 -4.98 -1.34
N ASP A 309 -11.68 -3.98 -0.61
CA ASP A 309 -12.77 -3.06 -0.94
C ASP A 309 -14.00 -3.74 -1.60
N PRO A 310 -14.58 -4.76 -0.94
CA PRO A 310 -15.75 -5.47 -1.46
C PRO A 310 -16.99 -4.59 -1.55
N PHE A 311 -17.04 -3.44 -0.88
CA PHE A 311 -18.16 -2.50 -0.87
C PHE A 311 -17.67 -1.05 -0.90
N GLY A 312 -18.59 -0.11 -1.18
CA GLY A 312 -18.30 1.33 -1.19
C GLY A 312 -17.75 1.85 0.15
N GLU A 313 -17.02 2.95 0.08
CA GLU A 313 -16.23 3.51 1.21
C GLU A 313 -17.07 3.97 2.42
N ASP A 314 -18.38 4.14 2.26
CA ASP A 314 -19.31 4.52 3.33
C ASP A 314 -20.45 3.49 3.56
N ASP A 315 -20.46 2.34 2.87
CA ASP A 315 -21.44 1.27 3.05
C ASP A 315 -21.10 0.35 4.22
N TRP A 316 -20.95 0.94 5.42
CA TRP A 316 -20.53 0.27 6.65
C TRP A 316 -21.36 -0.94 7.01
N ASP A 317 -22.64 -0.99 6.64
CA ASP A 317 -23.55 -2.08 6.99
C ASP A 317 -23.24 -3.33 6.16
N SER A 318 -23.01 -3.19 4.84
CA SER A 318 -22.59 -4.30 3.97
C SER A 318 -21.21 -4.85 4.36
N TRP A 319 -20.26 -3.97 4.71
CA TRP A 319 -18.96 -4.36 5.24
C TRP A 319 -19.09 -5.22 6.49
N THR A 320 -19.88 -4.77 7.49
CA THR A 320 -20.07 -5.47 8.76
C THR A 320 -20.76 -6.81 8.55
N GLU A 321 -21.83 -6.85 7.72
CA GLU A 321 -22.56 -8.08 7.39
C GLU A 321 -21.63 -9.12 6.76
N PHE A 322 -20.84 -8.71 5.75
CA PHE A 322 -19.93 -9.60 5.03
C PHE A 322 -18.81 -10.11 5.93
N THR A 323 -18.19 -9.22 6.70
CA THR A 323 -17.09 -9.60 7.62
C THR A 323 -17.57 -10.55 8.71
N LEU A 324 -18.76 -10.34 9.26
CA LEU A 324 -19.36 -11.26 10.22
C LEU A 324 -19.60 -12.66 9.60
N ARG A 325 -20.03 -12.70 8.34
CA ARG A 325 -20.33 -13.95 7.64
C ARG A 325 -19.07 -14.68 7.19
N GLU A 326 -18.10 -13.98 6.58
CA GLU A 326 -16.98 -14.57 5.86
C GLU A 326 -15.61 -14.32 6.49
N GLY A 327 -15.48 -13.36 7.39
CA GLY A 327 -14.20 -12.93 7.96
C GLY A 327 -13.43 -14.01 8.73
N HIS A 328 -14.10 -15.11 9.11
CA HIS A 328 -13.46 -16.27 9.73
C HIS A 328 -12.63 -17.11 8.75
N ARG A 329 -12.90 -17.02 7.43
CA ARG A 329 -12.25 -17.81 6.37
C ARG A 329 -11.52 -16.96 5.32
N VAL A 330 -11.78 -15.65 5.27
CA VAL A 330 -11.15 -14.73 4.30
C VAL A 330 -10.67 -13.46 5.00
N GLN A 331 -9.58 -12.89 4.51
CA GLN A 331 -9.16 -11.55 4.88
C GLN A 331 -10.01 -10.53 4.14
N VAL A 332 -10.71 -9.67 4.88
CA VAL A 332 -11.51 -8.55 4.36
C VAL A 332 -10.72 -7.28 4.59
N VAL A 333 -10.26 -6.64 3.52
CA VAL A 333 -9.31 -5.52 3.57
C VAL A 333 -9.99 -4.22 3.23
N GLY A 334 -9.84 -3.20 4.09
CA GLY A 334 -10.26 -1.84 3.77
C GLY A 334 -9.09 -1.02 3.23
N ASP A 335 -9.21 -0.53 1.98
CA ASP A 335 -8.37 0.51 1.36
C ASP A 335 -9.11 1.84 1.40
N ASP A 336 -10.04 2.12 0.48
CA ASP A 336 -10.83 3.35 0.45
C ASP A 336 -11.72 3.51 1.69
N LEU A 337 -12.12 2.39 2.31
CA LEU A 337 -12.82 2.41 3.60
C LEU A 337 -12.02 3.16 4.67
N TYR A 338 -10.70 2.99 4.73
CA TYR A 338 -9.85 3.53 5.78
C TYR A 338 -8.90 4.63 5.35
N VAL A 339 -8.42 4.61 4.11
CA VAL A 339 -7.45 5.55 3.52
C VAL A 339 -6.25 5.81 4.43
N THR A 340 -5.75 4.76 5.12
CA THR A 340 -4.67 4.87 6.12
C THR A 340 -4.96 5.91 7.21
N ASN A 341 -6.24 6.23 7.46
CA ASN A 341 -6.66 7.26 8.41
C ASN A 341 -7.01 6.63 9.78
N PRO A 342 -6.41 7.11 10.91
CA PRO A 342 -6.63 6.53 12.22
C PRO A 342 -8.09 6.62 12.71
N ASP A 343 -8.80 7.70 12.41
CA ASP A 343 -10.19 7.87 12.84
C ASP A 343 -11.12 6.91 12.11
N ARG A 344 -10.91 6.71 10.80
CA ARG A 344 -11.69 5.76 10.00
C ARG A 344 -11.37 4.32 10.42
N LEU A 345 -10.10 4.01 10.70
CA LEU A 345 -9.71 2.69 11.23
C LEU A 345 -10.37 2.42 12.59
N ALA A 346 -10.35 3.39 13.51
CA ALA A 346 -11.01 3.27 14.81
C ALA A 346 -12.52 2.96 14.67
N LYS A 347 -13.21 3.65 13.75
CA LYS A 347 -14.61 3.38 13.42
C LYS A 347 -14.83 1.96 12.86
N GLY A 348 -13.94 1.49 12.00
CA GLY A 348 -13.99 0.14 11.43
C GLY A 348 -13.78 -0.95 12.48
N ILE A 349 -12.84 -0.73 13.41
CA ILE A 349 -12.59 -1.62 14.54
C ILE A 349 -13.85 -1.69 15.44
N GLU A 350 -14.44 -0.54 15.80
CA GLU A 350 -15.66 -0.48 16.61
C GLU A 350 -16.83 -1.23 15.96
N LYS A 351 -16.98 -1.11 14.64
CA LYS A 351 -18.06 -1.76 13.87
C LYS A 351 -17.77 -3.21 13.50
N ASN A 352 -16.55 -3.69 13.66
CA ASN A 352 -16.08 -4.98 13.10
C ASN A 352 -16.31 -5.03 11.57
N ALA A 353 -16.04 -3.92 10.88
CA ALA A 353 -16.34 -3.77 9.47
C ALA A 353 -15.38 -4.56 8.56
N SER A 354 -14.17 -4.85 9.02
CA SER A 354 -13.15 -5.64 8.33
C SER A 354 -12.22 -6.33 9.32
N ASN A 355 -11.24 -7.08 8.83
CA ASN A 355 -10.21 -7.71 9.65
C ASN A 355 -8.78 -7.41 9.18
N ALA A 356 -8.64 -6.53 8.18
CA ALA A 356 -7.35 -6.06 7.67
C ALA A 356 -7.46 -4.65 7.09
N ILE A 357 -6.32 -3.99 6.98
CA ILE A 357 -6.19 -2.64 6.39
C ILE A 357 -5.06 -2.60 5.36
N LEU A 358 -5.30 -1.90 4.26
CA LEU A 358 -4.26 -1.51 3.31
C LEU A 358 -3.57 -0.23 3.81
N ILE A 359 -2.26 -0.18 3.74
CA ILE A 359 -1.44 0.93 4.23
C ILE A 359 -0.72 1.59 3.05
N LYS A 360 -1.05 2.84 2.78
CA LYS A 360 -0.46 3.67 1.73
C LYS A 360 0.07 4.98 2.33
N LEU A 361 1.38 5.18 2.31
CA LEU A 361 2.02 6.32 2.98
C LEU A 361 1.48 7.68 2.51
N ASN A 362 1.17 7.81 1.21
CA ASN A 362 0.71 9.06 0.65
C ASN A 362 -0.78 9.37 0.93
N GLN A 363 -1.58 8.39 1.40
CA GLN A 363 -2.96 8.62 1.85
C GLN A 363 -3.00 9.40 3.16
N ILE A 364 -1.94 9.33 3.98
CA ILE A 364 -1.83 10.03 5.26
C ILE A 364 -0.77 11.15 5.25
N GLY A 365 0.38 10.94 4.58
CA GLY A 365 1.33 11.97 4.20
C GLY A 365 2.57 12.10 5.08
N THR A 366 2.78 11.28 6.13
CA THR A 366 4.03 11.18 6.88
C THR A 366 4.35 9.74 7.28
N VAL A 367 5.62 9.45 7.49
CA VAL A 367 6.07 8.14 8.01
C VAL A 367 5.55 7.91 9.42
N THR A 368 5.62 8.91 10.30
CA THR A 368 5.16 8.79 11.69
C THR A 368 3.68 8.41 11.77
N GLU A 369 2.80 9.11 11.06
CA GLU A 369 1.36 8.79 11.05
C GLU A 369 1.11 7.39 10.48
N THR A 370 1.84 7.00 9.43
CA THR A 370 1.75 5.65 8.85
C THR A 370 2.08 4.58 9.90
N LEU A 371 3.19 4.75 10.64
CA LEU A 371 3.59 3.80 11.68
C LEU A 371 2.58 3.74 12.84
N VAL A 372 1.93 4.86 13.17
CA VAL A 372 0.84 4.91 14.16
C VAL A 372 -0.33 4.05 13.71
N VAL A 373 -0.79 4.21 12.46
CA VAL A 373 -1.92 3.43 11.92
C VAL A 373 -1.60 1.93 11.87
N ILE A 374 -0.38 1.56 11.48
CA ILE A 374 0.08 0.15 11.53
C ILE A 374 0.02 -0.38 12.97
N GLY A 375 0.50 0.41 13.94
CA GLY A 375 0.45 0.03 15.35
C GLY A 375 -0.97 -0.15 15.88
N MET A 376 -1.90 0.74 15.50
CA MET A 376 -3.33 0.64 15.85
C MET A 376 -3.96 -0.63 15.27
N ALA A 377 -3.74 -0.90 13.99
CA ALA A 377 -4.27 -2.08 13.32
C ALA A 377 -3.81 -3.37 14.00
N LYS A 378 -2.50 -3.48 14.28
CA LYS A 378 -1.93 -4.64 14.98
C LYS A 378 -2.46 -4.81 16.39
N ALA A 379 -2.60 -3.71 17.15
CA ALA A 379 -3.17 -3.76 18.51
C ALA A 379 -4.62 -4.25 18.51
N ALA A 380 -5.35 -4.04 17.43
CA ALA A 380 -6.72 -4.54 17.24
C ALA A 380 -6.78 -5.95 16.62
N GLY A 381 -5.64 -6.60 16.33
CA GLY A 381 -5.60 -7.91 15.69
C GLY A 381 -5.88 -7.89 14.18
N PHE A 382 -5.84 -6.73 13.54
CA PHE A 382 -6.00 -6.58 12.09
C PHE A 382 -4.76 -7.02 11.34
N GLY A 383 -4.96 -7.65 10.18
CA GLY A 383 -3.91 -7.80 9.17
C GLY A 383 -3.49 -6.44 8.62
N THR A 384 -2.19 -6.30 8.32
CA THR A 384 -1.65 -5.08 7.69
C THR A 384 -0.99 -5.45 6.35
N ILE A 385 -1.32 -4.70 5.29
CA ILE A 385 -0.74 -4.90 3.96
C ILE A 385 -0.10 -3.58 3.55
N ILE A 386 1.22 -3.54 3.43
CA ILE A 386 1.90 -2.35 2.91
C ILE A 386 1.75 -2.32 1.40
N SER A 387 1.27 -1.19 0.87
CA SER A 387 0.86 -1.11 -0.53
C SER A 387 1.58 0.01 -1.29
N HIS A 388 1.77 -0.26 -2.59
CA HIS A 388 2.10 0.71 -3.60
C HIS A 388 0.89 1.57 -3.99
N ARG A 389 1.06 2.42 -5.01
CA ARG A 389 -0.02 3.10 -5.74
C ARG A 389 0.05 2.74 -7.23
N SER A 390 -1.02 3.05 -7.97
CA SER A 390 -1.06 2.85 -9.43
C SER A 390 -0.01 3.69 -10.16
N GLY A 391 0.20 4.94 -9.76
CA GLY A 391 1.31 5.78 -10.21
C GLY A 391 2.51 5.65 -9.29
N GLU A 392 3.44 4.77 -9.60
CA GLU A 392 4.63 4.48 -8.81
C GLU A 392 5.90 5.14 -9.34
N THR A 393 6.93 5.10 -8.53
CA THR A 393 8.28 5.50 -8.85
C THR A 393 9.25 4.33 -8.64
N ALA A 394 10.55 4.53 -8.89
CA ALA A 394 11.57 3.54 -8.56
C ALA A 394 11.87 3.45 -7.05
N ASP A 395 11.26 4.27 -6.21
CA ASP A 395 11.43 4.22 -4.76
C ASP A 395 10.94 2.90 -4.18
N SER A 396 11.74 2.29 -3.30
CA SER A 396 11.47 0.97 -2.73
C SER A 396 11.16 0.97 -1.24
N ILE A 397 10.98 2.13 -0.62
CA ILE A 397 10.86 2.27 0.84
C ILE A 397 9.74 1.43 1.45
N ILE A 398 8.66 1.16 0.69
CA ILE A 398 7.56 0.32 1.17
C ILE A 398 7.99 -1.12 1.45
N ALA A 399 9.03 -1.62 0.79
CA ALA A 399 9.61 -2.93 1.11
C ALA A 399 10.29 -2.93 2.48
N ASP A 400 11.07 -1.89 2.78
CA ASP A 400 11.71 -1.69 4.08
C ASP A 400 10.67 -1.51 5.19
N ILE A 401 9.61 -0.74 4.95
CA ILE A 401 8.52 -0.53 5.91
C ILE A 401 7.79 -1.85 6.18
N ALA A 402 7.49 -2.64 5.15
CA ALA A 402 6.81 -3.92 5.32
C ALA A 402 7.61 -4.90 6.19
N VAL A 403 8.93 -4.97 6.00
CA VAL A 403 9.81 -5.82 6.80
C VAL A 403 9.99 -5.27 8.21
N GLY A 404 10.35 -3.99 8.34
CA GLY A 404 10.68 -3.36 9.61
C GLY A 404 9.49 -3.28 10.57
N THR A 405 8.28 -3.11 10.04
CA THR A 405 7.05 -3.15 10.84
C THR A 405 6.52 -4.57 11.04
N ASN A 406 7.15 -5.60 10.47
CA ASN A 406 6.62 -6.98 10.48
C ASN A 406 5.14 -7.01 10.03
N ALA A 407 4.82 -6.36 8.91
CA ALA A 407 3.46 -6.25 8.41
C ALA A 407 2.89 -7.60 7.92
N GLY A 408 3.77 -8.52 7.54
CA GLY A 408 3.43 -9.86 7.07
C GLY A 408 3.02 -9.93 5.61
N GLN A 409 2.60 -8.82 5.00
CA GLN A 409 2.10 -8.74 3.63
C GLN A 409 2.58 -7.47 2.92
N ILE A 410 2.75 -7.56 1.58
CA ILE A 410 3.00 -6.42 0.70
C ILE A 410 2.21 -6.56 -0.61
N LYS A 411 1.59 -5.48 -1.06
CA LYS A 411 0.92 -5.37 -2.35
C LYS A 411 1.71 -4.39 -3.21
N THR A 412 2.34 -4.87 -4.29
CA THR A 412 3.21 -4.00 -5.11
C THR A 412 3.18 -4.30 -6.61
N GLY A 413 2.00 -4.74 -7.10
CA GLY A 413 1.72 -4.94 -8.52
C GLY A 413 2.29 -6.26 -9.08
N ALA A 414 2.37 -6.34 -10.40
CA ALA A 414 2.93 -7.50 -11.10
C ALA A 414 4.44 -7.63 -10.88
N PRO A 415 5.03 -8.84 -11.03
CA PRO A 415 6.48 -9.03 -11.02
C PRO A 415 7.12 -8.58 -12.36
N ALA A 416 6.69 -7.45 -12.87
CA ALA A 416 7.11 -6.82 -14.12
C ALA A 416 7.05 -5.31 -13.97
N ARG A 417 7.69 -4.55 -14.87
CA ARG A 417 7.90 -3.09 -14.82
C ARG A 417 8.83 -2.67 -13.68
N SER A 418 9.76 -1.76 -13.95
CA SER A 418 10.82 -1.36 -13.01
C SER A 418 10.30 -0.66 -11.75
N ASP A 419 9.19 0.06 -11.88
CA ASP A 419 8.48 0.71 -10.78
C ASP A 419 7.92 -0.31 -9.75
N ARG A 420 7.61 -1.53 -10.20
CA ARG A 420 7.16 -2.64 -9.33
C ARG A 420 8.33 -3.52 -8.90
N THR A 421 9.17 -3.95 -9.83
CA THR A 421 10.29 -4.85 -9.54
C THR A 421 11.34 -4.21 -8.64
N SER A 422 11.42 -2.88 -8.53
CA SER A 422 12.29 -2.21 -7.55
C SER A 422 12.01 -2.67 -6.10
N LYS A 423 10.72 -2.86 -5.74
CA LYS A 423 10.28 -3.32 -4.42
C LYS A 423 10.59 -4.81 -4.21
N TYR A 424 10.28 -5.65 -5.21
CA TYR A 424 10.63 -7.08 -5.18
C TYR A 424 12.13 -7.30 -5.06
N ASN A 425 12.94 -6.53 -5.79
CA ASN A 425 14.39 -6.59 -5.72
C ASN A 425 14.93 -6.10 -4.37
N GLN A 426 14.29 -5.10 -3.74
CA GLN A 426 14.64 -4.67 -2.39
C GLN A 426 14.36 -5.77 -1.37
N LEU A 427 13.22 -6.46 -1.46
CA LEU A 427 12.93 -7.62 -0.61
C LEU A 427 13.93 -8.76 -0.80
N LEU A 428 14.44 -9.00 -2.03
CA LEU A 428 15.53 -9.96 -2.26
C LEU A 428 16.79 -9.55 -1.51
N ARG A 429 17.22 -8.26 -1.57
CA ARG A 429 18.40 -7.78 -0.83
C ARG A 429 18.20 -7.91 0.68
N ILE A 430 17.00 -7.58 1.18
CA ILE A 430 16.69 -7.73 2.60
C ILE A 430 16.70 -9.20 3.00
N SER A 431 16.25 -10.13 2.15
CA SER A 431 16.23 -11.57 2.44
C SER A 431 17.61 -12.19 2.59
N GLU A 432 18.67 -11.51 2.13
CA GLU A 432 20.06 -11.92 2.40
C GLU A 432 20.50 -11.67 3.87
N LYS A 433 19.71 -10.85 4.62
CA LYS A 433 20.03 -10.41 5.99
C LYS A 433 18.91 -10.70 6.99
N CYS A 434 17.71 -11.06 6.52
CA CYS A 434 16.53 -11.40 7.30
C CYS A 434 16.05 -12.80 6.91
N ASP A 435 16.31 -13.78 7.79
CA ASP A 435 15.99 -15.20 7.52
C ASP A 435 14.51 -15.53 7.73
N SER A 436 13.73 -14.64 8.37
CA SER A 436 12.32 -14.89 8.65
C SER A 436 11.47 -14.54 7.43
N TYR A 437 10.67 -15.50 6.96
CA TYR A 437 9.64 -15.29 5.94
C TYR A 437 8.26 -15.46 6.57
N SER A 438 7.32 -14.57 6.25
CA SER A 438 5.97 -14.61 6.81
C SER A 438 5.25 -15.91 6.47
N LYS A 439 4.65 -16.55 7.48
CA LYS A 439 3.88 -17.79 7.36
C LYS A 439 2.35 -17.52 7.28
N LEU A 440 1.98 -16.30 6.97
CA LEU A 440 0.59 -15.93 6.81
C LEU A 440 -0.07 -16.76 5.70
N PHE A 441 -1.32 -17.16 5.89
CA PHE A 441 -2.11 -18.04 5.01
C PHE A 441 -1.67 -19.52 4.92
N GLN A 442 -0.58 -19.97 5.51
CA GLN A 442 -0.13 -21.38 5.44
C GLN A 442 -1.07 -22.37 6.15
N HIS A 443 -2.01 -21.89 6.96
CA HIS A 443 -2.92 -22.71 7.77
C HIS A 443 -4.40 -22.32 7.60
N ARG A 444 -4.74 -21.60 6.53
CA ARG A 444 -6.13 -21.25 6.20
C ARG A 444 -6.74 -22.18 5.17
#